data_bd3569ce78afe7ca83f0a90511e0c2bd
#
_entry.id   bd3569ce78afe7ca83f0a90511e0c2bd
#
_cell.length_a   1.000
_cell.length_b   1.000
_cell.length_c   1.000
_cell.angle_alpha   90.00
_cell.angle_beta   90.00
_cell.angle_gamma   90.00
#
_symmetry.space_group_name_H-M   'P 1'
#
loop_
_entity.id
_entity.type
_entity.pdbx_description
1 polymer ?
#
loop_
_entity_poly.entity_id
_entity_poly.type
_entity_poly.pdbx_seq_one_letter_code
_entity_poly.pdbx_strand_id
1 'polypeptide(L)'
;LGQNTPGGFGQFIRVPGDWIVPLPAGLTLFESMALGTAGLTAAIGIHHLRKHQVDPGSGPVLVTGATGGVGTMAVGILAALGYEITAATGKTDRKSFLERVGATSVIHRDEVQDRSSKPLLSGRWSGVIETVGGLMLDTALRQTRHDGTVACCGNVLGGELHTNVYPFILRGVTLAGIDSGNCPMKLRRQLWKRLGASWKPGHLPEVSRSCSLEELDGEIKHILEGQQVGRVVVEHEE
;
A
#
# COMPACT_ATOMS: atom_id res chain seq x y z
N LEU A 1 2.86 8.59 -15.49
CA LEU A 1 2.98 7.83 -16.75
C LEU A 1 1.89 6.77 -16.84
N GLY A 2 1.40 6.50 -18.06
CA GLY A 2 0.40 5.46 -18.31
C GLY A 2 -1.05 5.81 -17.96
N GLN A 3 -1.35 7.02 -17.50
CA GLN A 3 -2.71 7.47 -17.20
C GLN A 3 -3.15 8.61 -18.13
N ASN A 4 -2.48 9.75 -18.10
CA ASN A 4 -2.75 10.88 -18.99
C ASN A 4 -1.56 11.16 -19.93
N THR A 5 -0.59 10.27 -19.97
CA THR A 5 0.63 10.32 -20.75
C THR A 5 0.96 8.90 -21.23
N PRO A 6 1.83 8.73 -22.24
CA PRO A 6 2.33 7.41 -22.62
C PRO A 6 2.87 6.62 -21.43
N GLY A 7 2.72 5.29 -21.46
CA GLY A 7 3.24 4.37 -20.46
C GLY A 7 4.75 4.15 -20.58
N GLY A 8 5.31 3.30 -19.71
CA GLY A 8 6.74 3.04 -19.62
C GLY A 8 7.15 1.58 -19.81
N PHE A 9 6.29 0.73 -20.40
CA PHE A 9 6.62 -0.68 -20.70
C PHE A 9 7.44 -0.81 -22.01
N GLY A 10 8.46 -0.02 -22.18
CA GLY A 10 9.35 -0.06 -23.32
C GLY A 10 10.80 0.07 -22.90
N GLN A 11 11.73 -0.38 -23.76
CA GLN A 11 13.18 -0.25 -23.51
C GLN A 11 13.59 1.21 -23.26
N PHE A 12 12.92 2.15 -23.92
CA PHE A 12 13.18 3.58 -23.83
C PHE A 12 11.90 4.36 -23.63
N ILE A 13 11.98 5.41 -22.82
CA ILE A 13 10.91 6.37 -22.63
C ILE A 13 11.48 7.79 -22.68
N ARG A 14 10.74 8.70 -23.34
CA ARG A 14 11.06 10.12 -23.34
C ARG A 14 10.12 10.87 -22.41
N VAL A 15 10.66 11.50 -21.38
CA VAL A 15 9.90 12.28 -20.39
C VAL A 15 10.61 13.59 -20.08
N PRO A 16 9.90 14.63 -19.56
CA PRO A 16 10.55 15.83 -19.03
C PRO A 16 11.53 15.47 -17.89
N GLY A 17 12.69 16.12 -17.89
CA GLY A 17 13.75 15.81 -16.90
C GLY A 17 13.36 16.06 -15.44
N ASP A 18 12.46 17.01 -15.19
CA ASP A 18 11.95 17.33 -13.86
C ASP A 18 10.98 16.26 -13.31
N TRP A 19 10.50 15.33 -14.15
CA TRP A 19 9.71 14.17 -13.73
C TRP A 19 10.57 13.01 -13.21
N ILE A 20 11.88 13.09 -13.43
CA ILE A 20 12.81 12.01 -13.08
C ILE A 20 13.25 12.15 -11.62
N VAL A 21 13.25 11.01 -10.93
CA VAL A 21 13.90 10.84 -9.64
C VAL A 21 15.16 10.00 -9.85
N PRO A 22 16.35 10.50 -9.50
CA PRO A 22 17.56 9.70 -9.56
C PRO A 22 17.41 8.40 -8.77
N LEU A 23 17.94 7.30 -9.30
CA LEU A 23 17.93 6.01 -8.60
C LEU A 23 18.67 6.14 -7.26
N PRO A 24 18.04 5.86 -6.11
CA PRO A 24 18.73 5.86 -4.83
C PRO A 24 19.84 4.80 -4.78
N ALA A 25 20.98 5.12 -4.20
CA ALA A 25 22.15 4.22 -4.15
C ALA A 25 21.89 2.84 -3.49
N GLY A 26 20.87 2.75 -2.64
CA GLY A 26 20.49 1.48 -1.99
C GLY A 26 19.50 0.63 -2.77
N LEU A 27 19.17 0.98 -4.03
CA LEU A 27 18.26 0.23 -4.88
C LEU A 27 18.94 -0.17 -6.20
N THR A 28 18.65 -1.38 -6.67
CA THR A 28 18.89 -1.77 -8.05
C THR A 28 17.78 -1.26 -8.97
N LEU A 29 17.99 -1.32 -10.29
CA LEU A 29 16.93 -1.00 -11.27
C LEU A 29 15.72 -1.91 -11.06
N PHE A 30 15.92 -3.23 -10.93
CA PHE A 30 14.86 -4.20 -10.64
C PHE A 30 14.08 -3.82 -9.37
N GLU A 31 14.75 -3.55 -8.26
CA GLU A 31 14.10 -3.18 -7.00
C GLU A 31 13.31 -1.87 -7.12
N SER A 32 13.81 -0.90 -7.89
CA SER A 32 13.09 0.35 -8.12
C SER A 32 11.80 0.12 -8.92
N MET A 33 11.80 -0.80 -9.88
CA MET A 33 10.61 -1.17 -10.65
C MET A 33 9.65 -2.04 -9.82
N ALA A 34 10.17 -2.94 -9.00
CA ALA A 34 9.37 -3.73 -8.04
C ALA A 34 8.62 -2.83 -7.06
N LEU A 35 9.26 -1.80 -6.51
CA LEU A 35 8.61 -0.77 -5.71
C LEU A 35 7.60 0.01 -6.55
N GLY A 36 8.04 0.63 -7.62
CA GLY A 36 7.21 1.37 -8.57
C GLY A 36 6.19 2.32 -7.92
N THR A 37 5.05 2.45 -8.55
CA THR A 37 3.91 3.24 -8.01
C THR A 37 3.38 2.66 -6.72
N ALA A 38 3.36 1.33 -6.57
CA ALA A 38 2.82 0.68 -5.38
C ALA A 38 3.67 0.96 -4.12
N GLY A 39 5.00 0.87 -4.22
CA GLY A 39 5.91 1.22 -3.14
C GLY A 39 5.84 2.70 -2.77
N LEU A 40 5.76 3.59 -3.76
CA LEU A 40 5.58 5.02 -3.50
C LEU A 40 4.23 5.30 -2.81
N THR A 41 3.14 4.69 -3.26
CA THR A 41 1.80 4.85 -2.67
C THR A 41 1.79 4.39 -1.21
N ALA A 42 2.35 3.23 -0.93
CA ALA A 42 2.52 2.72 0.43
C ALA A 42 3.37 3.68 1.30
N ALA A 43 4.49 4.18 0.75
CA ALA A 43 5.35 5.14 1.45
C ALA A 43 4.65 6.46 1.75
N ILE A 44 3.79 6.99 0.85
CA ILE A 44 2.97 8.17 1.12
C ILE A 44 1.99 7.88 2.26
N GLY A 45 1.29 6.73 2.22
CA GLY A 45 0.37 6.33 3.29
C GLY A 45 1.07 6.28 4.65
N ILE A 46 2.22 5.63 4.74
CA ILE A 46 3.03 5.55 5.96
C ILE A 46 3.56 6.93 6.38
N HIS A 47 3.91 7.79 5.43
CA HIS A 47 4.26 9.18 5.73
C HIS A 47 3.11 9.93 6.41
N HIS A 48 1.85 9.72 5.96
CA HIS A 48 0.67 10.30 6.61
C HIS A 48 0.45 9.72 8.02
N LEU A 49 0.61 8.41 8.22
CA LEU A 49 0.55 7.81 9.56
C LEU A 49 1.53 8.53 10.51
N ARG A 50 2.79 8.64 10.11
CA ARG A 50 3.83 9.29 10.92
C ARG A 50 3.63 10.77 11.12
N LYS A 51 3.11 11.47 10.12
CA LYS A 51 2.75 12.90 10.23
C LYS A 51 1.71 13.13 11.33
N HIS A 52 0.82 12.17 11.54
CA HIS A 52 -0.21 12.18 12.56
C HIS A 52 0.17 11.35 13.81
N GLN A 53 1.48 11.18 14.06
CA GLN A 53 2.04 10.57 15.27
C GLN A 53 1.66 9.09 15.48
N VAL A 54 1.26 8.39 14.42
CA VAL A 54 1.15 6.93 14.45
C VAL A 54 2.57 6.37 14.19
N ASP A 55 3.29 6.11 15.26
CA ASP A 55 4.67 5.61 15.24
C ASP A 55 4.74 4.13 15.66
N PRO A 56 5.86 3.43 15.46
CA PRO A 56 6.09 2.11 16.04
C PRO A 56 5.83 2.14 17.55
N GLY A 57 5.04 1.19 18.04
CA GLY A 57 4.61 1.18 19.45
C GLY A 57 3.28 1.88 19.76
N SER A 58 2.69 2.62 18.83
CA SER A 58 1.33 3.19 19.00
C SER A 58 0.24 2.10 19.06
N GLY A 59 0.55 0.89 18.66
CA GLY A 59 -0.35 -0.27 18.56
C GLY A 59 -0.45 -0.76 17.12
N PRO A 60 -1.31 -1.78 16.86
CA PRO A 60 -1.36 -2.44 15.58
C PRO A 60 -1.83 -1.52 14.44
N VAL A 61 -1.15 -1.64 13.30
CA VAL A 61 -1.53 -1.02 12.02
C VAL A 61 -2.19 -2.07 11.13
N LEU A 62 -3.38 -1.78 10.65
CA LEU A 62 -4.07 -2.62 9.67
C LEU A 62 -3.59 -2.31 8.26
N VAL A 63 -3.36 -3.36 7.46
CA VAL A 63 -3.18 -3.25 6.01
C VAL A 63 -4.27 -4.07 5.33
N THR A 64 -5.19 -3.44 4.62
CA THR A 64 -6.21 -4.13 3.82
C THR A 64 -5.68 -4.50 2.44
N GLY A 65 -6.22 -5.53 1.81
CA GLY A 65 -5.72 -5.99 0.51
C GLY A 65 -4.23 -6.34 0.52
N ALA A 66 -3.75 -6.91 1.64
CA ALA A 66 -2.34 -7.07 1.97
C ALA A 66 -1.53 -7.90 0.96
N THR A 67 -2.16 -8.79 0.20
CA THR A 67 -1.51 -9.58 -0.87
C THR A 67 -1.39 -8.84 -2.20
N GLY A 68 -2.07 -7.70 -2.35
CA GLY A 68 -1.97 -6.86 -3.55
C GLY A 68 -0.66 -6.05 -3.59
N GLY A 69 -0.39 -5.39 -4.71
CA GLY A 69 0.86 -4.65 -4.90
C GLY A 69 1.14 -3.60 -3.82
N VAL A 70 0.18 -2.70 -3.54
CA VAL A 70 0.34 -1.66 -2.51
C VAL A 70 0.37 -2.28 -1.11
N GLY A 71 -0.54 -3.22 -0.83
CA GLY A 71 -0.63 -3.88 0.47
C GLY A 71 0.66 -4.61 0.85
N THR A 72 1.23 -5.41 -0.07
CA THR A 72 2.50 -6.11 0.15
C THR A 72 3.65 -5.13 0.42
N MET A 73 3.74 -4.03 -0.35
CA MET A 73 4.75 -2.99 -0.11
C MET A 73 4.54 -2.30 1.24
N ALA A 74 3.29 -2.03 1.62
CA ALA A 74 2.98 -1.43 2.92
C ALA A 74 3.39 -2.33 4.08
N VAL A 75 3.09 -3.63 4.02
CA VAL A 75 3.53 -4.60 5.04
C VAL A 75 5.05 -4.59 5.14
N GLY A 76 5.77 -4.71 4.01
CA GLY A 76 7.25 -4.73 4.02
C GLY A 76 7.89 -3.45 4.55
N ILE A 77 7.37 -2.27 4.19
CA ILE A 77 7.89 -0.98 4.69
C ILE A 77 7.60 -0.82 6.19
N LEU A 78 6.37 -1.12 6.63
CA LEU A 78 5.99 -1.05 8.04
C LEU A 78 6.83 -2.01 8.89
N ALA A 79 7.11 -3.22 8.39
CA ALA A 79 7.98 -4.19 9.05
C ALA A 79 9.41 -3.67 9.20
N ALA A 80 9.98 -3.11 8.14
CA ALA A 80 11.31 -2.48 8.19
C ALA A 80 11.39 -1.32 9.20
N LEU A 81 10.26 -0.70 9.50
CA LEU A 81 10.13 0.39 10.48
C LEU A 81 9.77 -0.08 11.89
N GLY A 82 9.55 -1.38 12.12
CA GLY A 82 9.26 -1.95 13.43
C GLY A 82 7.81 -1.78 13.91
N TYR A 83 6.84 -1.62 12.99
CA TYR A 83 5.43 -1.59 13.37
C TYR A 83 4.88 -2.98 13.66
N GLU A 84 3.88 -3.06 14.55
CA GLU A 84 3.00 -4.21 14.70
C GLU A 84 1.96 -4.19 13.56
N ILE A 85 1.91 -5.24 12.73
CA ILE A 85 1.15 -5.23 11.49
C ILE A 85 0.10 -6.34 11.49
N THR A 86 -1.17 -5.95 11.29
CA THR A 86 -2.24 -6.88 10.97
C THR A 86 -2.56 -6.80 9.48
N ALA A 87 -2.28 -7.87 8.75
CA ALA A 87 -2.53 -7.97 7.31
C ALA A 87 -3.88 -8.63 7.03
N ALA A 88 -4.81 -7.92 6.39
CA ALA A 88 -6.12 -8.45 6.00
C ALA A 88 -6.12 -8.88 4.53
N THR A 89 -6.51 -10.14 4.27
CA THR A 89 -6.57 -10.70 2.92
C THR A 89 -7.73 -11.68 2.76
N GLY A 90 -8.26 -11.83 1.54
CA GLY A 90 -9.17 -12.92 1.18
C GLY A 90 -8.44 -14.20 0.71
N LYS A 91 -7.11 -14.16 0.57
CA LYS A 91 -6.27 -15.28 0.11
C LYS A 91 -5.63 -15.95 1.31
N THR A 92 -6.38 -16.82 1.97
CA THR A 92 -5.95 -17.50 3.22
C THR A 92 -4.75 -18.42 3.03
N ASP A 93 -4.56 -18.96 1.82
CA ASP A 93 -3.41 -19.74 1.40
C ASP A 93 -2.10 -18.92 1.39
N ARG A 94 -2.19 -17.60 1.44
CA ARG A 94 -1.06 -16.67 1.43
C ARG A 94 -0.63 -16.16 2.81
N LYS A 95 -1.12 -16.77 3.89
CA LYS A 95 -0.75 -16.38 5.25
C LYS A 95 0.77 -16.42 5.47
N SER A 96 1.42 -17.54 5.17
CA SER A 96 2.87 -17.70 5.35
C SER A 96 3.69 -16.72 4.47
N PHE A 97 3.17 -16.32 3.31
CA PHE A 97 3.78 -15.28 2.48
C PHE A 97 3.77 -13.93 3.22
N LEU A 98 2.62 -13.52 3.75
CA LEU A 98 2.50 -12.23 4.47
C LEU A 98 3.32 -12.20 5.77
N GLU A 99 3.40 -13.33 6.48
CA GLU A 99 4.26 -13.46 7.67
C GLU A 99 5.74 -13.29 7.31
N ARG A 100 6.21 -13.90 6.21
CA ARG A 100 7.59 -13.70 5.72
C ARG A 100 7.84 -12.25 5.29
N VAL A 101 6.87 -11.56 4.71
CA VAL A 101 6.99 -10.14 4.36
C VAL A 101 7.07 -9.25 5.62
N GLY A 102 6.63 -9.76 6.77
CA GLY A 102 6.75 -9.10 8.06
C GLY A 102 5.42 -8.78 8.76
N ALA A 103 4.30 -9.37 8.32
CA ALA A 103 3.04 -9.24 9.06
C ALA A 103 3.14 -9.94 10.42
N THR A 104 2.77 -9.24 11.49
CA THR A 104 2.72 -9.79 12.86
C THR A 104 1.52 -10.72 13.02
N SER A 105 0.41 -10.40 12.35
CA SER A 105 -0.78 -11.24 12.28
C SER A 105 -1.44 -11.14 10.92
N VAL A 106 -2.13 -12.22 10.51
CA VAL A 106 -2.89 -12.28 9.27
C VAL A 106 -4.32 -12.67 9.57
N ILE A 107 -5.28 -11.89 9.11
CA ILE A 107 -6.71 -12.09 9.33
C ILE A 107 -7.45 -12.21 7.99
N HIS A 108 -8.61 -12.87 8.02
CA HIS A 108 -9.47 -12.89 6.85
C HIS A 108 -10.12 -11.53 6.62
N ARG A 109 -10.28 -11.14 5.36
CA ARG A 109 -10.87 -9.85 4.97
C ARG A 109 -12.27 -9.59 5.56
N ASP A 110 -13.04 -10.63 5.84
CA ASP A 110 -14.39 -10.51 6.40
C ASP A 110 -14.38 -10.03 7.86
N GLU A 111 -13.26 -10.18 8.58
CA GLU A 111 -13.09 -9.66 9.94
C GLU A 111 -12.96 -8.13 10.00
N VAL A 112 -12.75 -7.50 8.84
CA VAL A 112 -12.70 -6.04 8.67
C VAL A 112 -13.83 -5.53 7.78
N GLN A 113 -14.97 -6.25 7.75
CA GLN A 113 -16.20 -5.88 7.05
C GLN A 113 -17.39 -5.99 8.00
N ASP A 114 -17.67 -4.92 8.75
CA ASP A 114 -18.81 -4.85 9.66
C ASP A 114 -20.03 -4.28 8.97
N ARG A 115 -21.11 -5.05 8.94
CA ARG A 115 -22.41 -4.68 8.34
C ARG A 115 -23.42 -4.14 9.36
N SER A 116 -23.02 -3.97 10.62
CA SER A 116 -23.92 -3.40 11.63
C SER A 116 -24.10 -1.90 11.41
N SER A 117 -25.21 -1.37 11.93
CA SER A 117 -25.50 0.07 11.92
C SER A 117 -24.80 0.82 13.06
N LYS A 118 -23.88 0.19 13.80
CA LYS A 118 -23.18 0.84 14.91
C LYS A 118 -22.32 1.99 14.38
N PRO A 119 -22.46 3.20 14.90
CA PRO A 119 -21.71 4.36 14.42
C PRO A 119 -20.21 4.28 14.76
N LEU A 120 -19.86 3.56 15.80
CA LEU A 120 -18.50 3.24 16.23
C LEU A 120 -18.38 1.77 16.60
N LEU A 121 -17.22 1.19 16.33
CA LEU A 121 -16.85 -0.16 16.75
C LEU A 121 -15.74 -0.09 17.82
N SER A 122 -15.38 -1.23 18.41
CA SER A 122 -14.24 -1.29 19.33
C SER A 122 -12.96 -0.82 18.61
N GLY A 123 -12.21 0.09 19.24
CA GLY A 123 -10.96 0.61 18.68
C GLY A 123 -9.88 -0.47 18.64
N ARG A 124 -9.47 -0.87 17.43
CA ARG A 124 -8.47 -1.92 17.20
C ARG A 124 -7.16 -1.33 16.68
N TRP A 125 -7.22 -0.42 15.72
CA TRP A 125 -6.09 0.03 14.91
C TRP A 125 -5.62 1.41 15.30
N SER A 126 -4.32 1.59 15.50
CA SER A 126 -3.70 2.90 15.64
C SER A 126 -3.57 3.61 14.28
N GLY A 127 -3.38 2.84 13.23
CA GLY A 127 -3.33 3.32 11.86
C GLY A 127 -3.82 2.28 10.88
N VAL A 128 -4.15 2.72 9.67
CA VAL A 128 -4.62 1.83 8.58
C VAL A 128 -4.01 2.28 7.26
N ILE A 129 -3.45 1.33 6.50
CA ILE A 129 -3.19 1.49 5.07
C ILE A 129 -4.32 0.76 4.33
N GLU A 130 -5.22 1.55 3.80
CA GLU A 130 -6.45 1.05 3.20
C GLU A 130 -6.34 1.06 1.68
N THR A 131 -6.44 -0.13 1.06
CA THR A 131 -6.21 -0.33 -0.39
C THR A 131 -7.43 -0.89 -1.12
N VAL A 132 -8.58 -0.97 -0.48
CA VAL A 132 -9.73 -1.72 -0.99
C VAL A 132 -10.98 -0.86 -1.20
N GLY A 133 -11.23 0.10 -0.31
CA GLY A 133 -12.42 0.96 -0.35
C GLY A 133 -13.71 0.32 0.17
N GLY A 134 -14.84 0.96 -0.11
CA GLY A 134 -16.16 0.47 0.22
C GLY A 134 -16.35 0.14 1.70
N LEU A 135 -17.01 -0.98 2.00
CA LEU A 135 -17.30 -1.41 3.37
C LEU A 135 -16.06 -1.62 4.24
N MET A 136 -14.90 -1.99 3.65
CA MET A 136 -13.66 -2.10 4.41
C MET A 136 -13.18 -0.76 4.92
N LEU A 137 -13.21 0.27 4.09
CA LEU A 137 -12.84 1.62 4.49
C LEU A 137 -13.77 2.16 5.58
N ASP A 138 -15.09 1.96 5.44
CA ASP A 138 -16.06 2.34 6.46
C ASP A 138 -15.78 1.62 7.79
N THR A 139 -15.57 0.31 7.75
CA THR A 139 -15.27 -0.49 8.94
C THR A 139 -13.94 -0.07 9.58
N ALA A 140 -12.91 0.19 8.79
CA ALA A 140 -11.62 0.64 9.25
C ALA A 140 -11.73 1.98 10.02
N LEU A 141 -12.47 2.94 9.48
CA LEU A 141 -12.73 4.22 10.17
C LEU A 141 -13.40 4.02 11.53
N ARG A 142 -14.43 3.17 11.59
CA ARG A 142 -15.18 2.88 12.83
C ARG A 142 -14.36 2.08 13.86
N GLN A 143 -13.35 1.31 13.41
CA GLN A 143 -12.44 0.52 14.25
C GLN A 143 -11.14 1.24 14.59
N THR A 144 -10.89 2.42 14.06
CA THR A 144 -9.68 3.18 14.38
C THR A 144 -9.77 3.79 15.79
N ARG A 145 -8.65 3.72 16.53
CA ARG A 145 -8.50 4.25 17.88
C ARG A 145 -8.48 5.79 17.88
N HIS A 146 -8.50 6.38 19.08
CA HIS A 146 -8.32 7.83 19.25
C HIS A 146 -7.03 8.30 18.58
N ASP A 147 -7.14 9.43 17.86
CA ASP A 147 -6.07 10.10 17.11
C ASP A 147 -5.41 9.24 16.03
N GLY A 148 -6.03 8.09 15.68
CA GLY A 148 -5.53 7.23 14.64
C GLY A 148 -5.75 7.78 13.23
N THR A 149 -5.03 7.23 12.26
CA THR A 149 -5.07 7.70 10.86
C THR A 149 -5.35 6.55 9.90
N VAL A 150 -6.30 6.77 8.99
CA VAL A 150 -6.61 5.87 7.87
C VAL A 150 -6.09 6.52 6.59
N ALA A 151 -5.07 5.92 5.97
CA ALA A 151 -4.53 6.34 4.68
C ALA A 151 -5.17 5.49 3.57
N CYS A 152 -6.03 6.11 2.75
CA CYS A 152 -6.84 5.44 1.73
C CYS A 152 -6.29 5.70 0.33
N CYS A 153 -6.08 4.62 -0.45
CA CYS A 153 -5.59 4.72 -1.83
C CYS A 153 -6.29 3.78 -2.82
N GLY A 154 -7.22 2.94 -2.37
CA GLY A 154 -7.86 1.93 -3.22
C GLY A 154 -9.38 2.01 -3.24
N ASN A 155 -9.99 1.39 -4.27
CA ASN A 155 -11.42 1.36 -4.49
C ASN A 155 -11.91 0.04 -5.13
N VAL A 156 -11.24 -1.06 -4.87
CA VAL A 156 -11.55 -2.38 -5.46
C VAL A 156 -12.95 -2.86 -5.09
N LEU A 157 -13.44 -2.55 -3.88
CA LEU A 157 -14.81 -2.83 -3.43
C LEU A 157 -15.80 -1.68 -3.68
N GLY A 158 -15.39 -0.68 -4.46
CA GLY A 158 -16.19 0.48 -4.80
C GLY A 158 -15.63 1.78 -4.24
N GLY A 159 -16.01 2.90 -4.86
CA GLY A 159 -15.62 4.26 -4.45
C GLY A 159 -16.55 4.91 -3.43
N GLU A 160 -17.66 4.26 -3.10
CA GLU A 160 -18.65 4.77 -2.14
C GLU A 160 -18.12 4.66 -0.71
N LEU A 161 -18.33 5.71 0.07
CA LEU A 161 -18.02 5.75 1.50
C LEU A 161 -19.29 6.04 2.29
N HIS A 162 -19.81 5.03 2.97
CA HIS A 162 -21.00 5.12 3.82
C HIS A 162 -20.59 5.23 5.29
N THR A 163 -20.19 6.43 5.72
CA THR A 163 -19.74 6.66 7.10
C THR A 163 -20.55 7.79 7.76
N ASN A 164 -20.28 8.03 9.03
CA ASN A 164 -20.84 9.11 9.82
C ASN A 164 -19.71 9.95 10.45
N VAL A 165 -20.06 11.01 11.15
CA VAL A 165 -19.06 11.94 11.72
C VAL A 165 -18.41 11.44 13.01
N TYR A 166 -18.93 10.39 13.65
CA TYR A 166 -18.49 9.98 14.98
C TYR A 166 -17.02 9.52 15.07
N PRO A 167 -16.44 8.77 14.10
CA PRO A 167 -15.01 8.49 14.12
C PRO A 167 -14.17 9.77 14.22
N PHE A 168 -14.58 10.81 13.52
CA PHE A 168 -13.86 12.08 13.45
C PHE A 168 -14.04 12.92 14.72
N ILE A 169 -15.27 13.18 15.16
CA ILE A 169 -15.53 14.11 16.27
C ILE A 169 -15.36 13.47 17.65
N LEU A 170 -15.50 12.14 17.79
CA LEU A 170 -15.37 11.45 19.08
C LEU A 170 -14.03 10.76 19.28
N ARG A 171 -13.28 10.50 18.20
CA ARG A 171 -11.98 9.84 18.28
C ARG A 171 -10.84 10.59 17.58
N GLY A 172 -11.13 11.75 16.96
CA GLY A 172 -10.08 12.48 16.24
C GLY A 172 -9.48 11.72 15.07
N VAL A 173 -10.19 10.72 14.51
CA VAL A 173 -9.66 9.92 13.39
C VAL A 173 -9.40 10.81 12.19
N THR A 174 -8.22 10.67 11.59
CA THR A 174 -7.90 11.32 10.31
C THR A 174 -8.10 10.35 9.16
N LEU A 175 -8.86 10.77 8.13
CA LEU A 175 -8.90 10.09 6.83
C LEU A 175 -8.02 10.88 5.85
N ALA A 176 -6.93 10.25 5.38
CA ALA A 176 -5.99 10.82 4.43
C ALA A 176 -6.12 10.13 3.06
N GLY A 177 -6.52 10.87 2.03
CA GLY A 177 -6.49 10.40 0.65
C GLY A 177 -5.07 10.39 0.10
N ILE A 178 -4.68 9.32 -0.59
CA ILE A 178 -3.34 9.14 -1.13
C ILE A 178 -3.38 9.22 -2.66
N ASP A 179 -2.96 10.35 -3.20
CA ASP A 179 -2.74 10.54 -4.64
C ASP A 179 -1.24 10.44 -4.96
N SER A 180 -0.80 9.25 -5.34
CA SER A 180 0.60 9.03 -5.73
C SER A 180 0.93 9.58 -7.12
N GLY A 181 -0.06 9.71 -7.99
CA GLY A 181 0.11 10.26 -9.34
C GLY A 181 0.57 11.72 -9.30
N ASN A 182 -0.10 12.54 -8.50
CA ASN A 182 0.19 13.95 -8.34
C ASN A 182 1.06 14.27 -7.11
N CYS A 183 1.76 13.28 -6.56
CA CYS A 183 2.67 13.49 -5.44
C CYS A 183 3.72 14.58 -5.76
N PRO A 184 3.82 15.66 -4.97
CA PRO A 184 4.79 16.72 -5.21
C PRO A 184 6.22 16.18 -5.27
N MET A 185 7.01 16.64 -6.25
CA MET A 185 8.38 16.13 -6.49
C MET A 185 9.30 16.23 -5.27
N LYS A 186 9.14 17.25 -4.43
CA LYS A 186 9.90 17.36 -3.18
C LYS A 186 9.63 16.17 -2.25
N LEU A 187 8.37 15.82 -2.02
CA LEU A 187 7.97 14.67 -1.20
C LEU A 187 8.36 13.35 -1.89
N ARG A 188 8.12 13.23 -3.20
CA ARG A 188 8.48 12.05 -4.00
C ARG A 188 9.96 11.73 -3.86
N ARG A 189 10.86 12.71 -4.04
CA ARG A 189 12.32 12.53 -3.88
C ARG A 189 12.70 12.12 -2.45
N GLN A 190 12.07 12.71 -1.44
CA GLN A 190 12.30 12.33 -0.05
C GLN A 190 11.90 10.87 0.23
N LEU A 191 10.74 10.45 -0.26
CA LEU A 191 10.25 9.07 -0.05
C LEU A 191 11.11 8.06 -0.81
N TRP A 192 11.49 8.34 -2.06
CA TRP A 192 12.40 7.46 -2.81
C TRP A 192 13.76 7.32 -2.11
N LYS A 193 14.31 8.41 -1.55
CA LYS A 193 15.53 8.33 -0.75
C LYS A 193 15.35 7.42 0.48
N ARG A 194 14.21 7.47 1.15
CA ARG A 194 13.89 6.59 2.29
C ARG A 194 13.70 5.15 1.85
N LEU A 195 13.01 4.90 0.73
CA LEU A 195 12.82 3.57 0.14
C LEU A 195 14.15 2.91 -0.27
N GLY A 196 15.16 3.71 -0.63
CA GLY A 196 16.52 3.22 -0.86
C GLY A 196 17.38 3.09 0.41
N ALA A 197 16.81 3.33 1.58
CA ALA A 197 17.53 3.28 2.87
C ALA A 197 16.68 2.61 3.95
N SER A 198 16.33 3.31 5.02
CA SER A 198 15.64 2.76 6.19
C SER A 198 14.20 2.28 5.96
N TRP A 199 13.58 2.62 4.83
CA TRP A 199 12.23 2.18 4.45
C TRP A 199 12.23 1.08 3.39
N LYS A 200 13.39 0.55 3.05
CA LYS A 200 13.52 -0.53 2.07
C LYS A 200 12.92 -1.82 2.64
N PRO A 201 11.89 -2.41 2.00
CA PRO A 201 11.39 -3.73 2.40
C PRO A 201 12.49 -4.79 2.30
N GLY A 202 12.66 -5.61 3.34
CA GLY A 202 13.72 -6.63 3.38
C GLY A 202 13.55 -7.76 2.36
N HIS A 203 12.33 -7.97 1.88
CA HIS A 203 11.94 -9.13 1.05
C HIS A 203 11.54 -8.75 -0.38
N LEU A 204 12.04 -7.64 -0.92
CA LEU A 204 11.70 -7.19 -2.29
C LEU A 204 11.88 -8.28 -3.37
N PRO A 205 12.98 -9.05 -3.42
CA PRO A 205 13.13 -10.12 -4.40
C PRO A 205 12.10 -11.24 -4.26
N GLU A 206 11.70 -11.57 -3.03
CA GLU A 206 10.74 -12.66 -2.75
C GLU A 206 9.29 -12.29 -3.09
N VAL A 207 8.97 -11.00 -3.07
CA VAL A 207 7.63 -10.49 -3.37
C VAL A 207 7.49 -10.01 -4.81
N SER A 208 8.53 -10.17 -5.61
CA SER A 208 8.61 -9.69 -6.98
C SER A 208 9.04 -10.82 -7.91
N ARG A 209 8.55 -10.83 -9.12
CA ARG A 209 8.97 -11.72 -10.20
C ARG A 209 9.10 -10.94 -11.50
N SER A 210 9.86 -11.45 -12.44
CA SER A 210 9.98 -10.89 -13.79
C SER A 210 8.98 -11.53 -14.74
N CYS A 211 8.66 -10.81 -15.78
CA CYS A 211 8.07 -11.33 -17.01
C CYS A 211 8.65 -10.59 -18.21
N SER A 212 8.58 -11.19 -19.38
CA SER A 212 8.88 -10.52 -20.65
C SER A 212 7.72 -9.59 -21.06
N LEU A 213 7.95 -8.78 -22.10
CA LEU A 213 6.89 -7.92 -22.64
C LEU A 213 5.78 -8.74 -23.30
N GLU A 214 6.10 -9.88 -23.90
CA GLU A 214 5.17 -10.81 -24.55
C GLU A 214 4.26 -11.49 -23.53
N GLU A 215 4.72 -11.71 -22.30
CA GLU A 215 3.94 -12.32 -21.21
C GLU A 215 3.03 -11.33 -20.49
N LEU A 216 3.19 -10.02 -20.75
CA LEU A 216 2.52 -8.95 -19.99
C LEU A 216 0.99 -9.05 -20.04
N ASP A 217 0.39 -9.44 -21.17
CA ASP A 217 -1.06 -9.59 -21.29
C ASP A 217 -1.62 -10.63 -20.32
N GLY A 218 -0.90 -11.73 -20.11
CA GLY A 218 -1.24 -12.76 -19.13
C GLY A 218 -1.21 -12.19 -17.70
N GLU A 219 -0.21 -11.38 -17.38
CA GLU A 219 -0.08 -10.73 -16.08
C GLU A 219 -1.19 -9.69 -15.83
N ILE A 220 -1.55 -8.92 -16.85
CA ILE A 220 -2.68 -7.98 -16.77
C ILE A 220 -3.98 -8.73 -16.48
N LYS A 221 -4.22 -9.86 -17.17
CA LYS A 221 -5.39 -10.69 -16.92
C LYS A 221 -5.44 -11.19 -15.47
N HIS A 222 -4.33 -11.69 -14.93
CA HIS A 222 -4.23 -12.12 -13.52
C HIS A 222 -4.56 -10.98 -12.54
N ILE A 223 -4.14 -9.74 -12.84
CA ILE A 223 -4.49 -8.56 -12.01
C ILE A 223 -6.00 -8.30 -12.06
N LEU A 224 -6.60 -8.29 -13.26
CA LEU A 224 -8.02 -8.03 -13.45
C LEU A 224 -8.91 -9.09 -12.80
N GLU A 225 -8.46 -10.35 -12.76
CA GLU A 225 -9.12 -11.46 -12.07
C GLU A 225 -8.85 -11.47 -10.53
N GLY A 226 -8.09 -10.51 -10.01
CA GLY A 226 -7.74 -10.42 -8.60
C GLY A 226 -6.80 -11.53 -8.12
N GLN A 227 -6.14 -12.25 -9.02
CA GLN A 227 -5.26 -13.39 -8.70
C GLN A 227 -3.83 -12.95 -8.36
N GLN A 228 -3.44 -11.73 -8.74
CA GLN A 228 -2.10 -11.20 -8.51
C GLN A 228 -1.72 -11.21 -7.04
N VAL A 229 -0.48 -11.63 -6.76
CA VAL A 229 0.18 -11.55 -5.45
C VAL A 229 1.54 -10.88 -5.63
N GLY A 230 1.85 -9.90 -4.79
CA GLY A 230 3.12 -9.16 -4.87
C GLY A 230 3.25 -8.29 -6.12
N ARG A 231 4.42 -8.32 -6.76
CA ARG A 231 4.80 -7.45 -7.88
C ARG A 231 5.28 -8.24 -9.08
N VAL A 232 5.05 -7.69 -10.26
CA VAL A 232 5.65 -8.16 -11.52
C VAL A 232 6.47 -7.04 -12.13
N VAL A 233 7.66 -7.33 -12.57
CA VAL A 233 8.57 -6.42 -13.26
C VAL A 233 8.73 -6.91 -14.70
N VAL A 234 8.50 -6.01 -15.65
CA VAL A 234 8.78 -6.31 -17.07
C VAL A 234 10.27 -6.11 -17.32
N GLU A 235 10.96 -7.13 -17.78
CA GLU A 235 12.36 -7.08 -18.17
C GLU A 235 12.46 -7.15 -19.70
N HIS A 236 13.36 -6.35 -20.25
CA HIS A 236 13.69 -6.35 -21.66
C HIS A 236 14.98 -7.10 -21.89
N GLU A 237 15.05 -7.89 -22.94
CA GLU A 237 16.32 -8.46 -23.40
C GLU A 237 17.29 -7.34 -23.80
N GLU A 238 18.57 -7.51 -23.51
CA GLU A 238 19.64 -6.57 -23.85
C GLU A 238 19.89 -6.48 -25.37
#